data_ab8e15bb699c492b3a976db03f96d6c2
#
_entry.id   ab8e15bb699c492b3a976db03f96d6c2
#
_cell.length_a   1.000
_cell.length_b   1.000
_cell.length_c   1.000
_cell.angle_alpha   90.00
_cell.angle_beta   90.00
_cell.angle_gamma   90.00
#
_symmetry.space_group_name_H-M   'P 1'
#
loop_
_entity.id
_entity.type
_entity.pdbx_description
1 polymer ?
#
loop_
_entity_poly.entity_id
_entity_poly.type
_entity_poly.pdbx_seq_one_letter_code
_entity_poly.pdbx_strand_id
1 'polypeptide(L)'
;MRVTTWAEYGLIVSLHLAKRAGQGPMAARELAEQEHLPHDYVEQILLRLRRAGLVESVRGARGGYHLARDPQAISVKDVIEASEHVTFEVNCDLHPVDPQRCSPDASCSIRPVWRMLEQRINELLSSISLADLTHDEPELYQIAGVLAGN
;
A
#
# COMPACT_ATOMS: atom_id res chain seq x y z
N MET A 1 13.83 -7.47 5.17
CA MET A 1 12.81 -6.70 4.43
C MET A 1 11.81 -7.70 3.87
N ARG A 2 10.53 -7.53 4.12
CA ARG A 2 9.46 -8.44 3.67
C ARG A 2 8.23 -7.60 3.34
N VAL A 3 7.55 -7.95 2.26
CA VAL A 3 6.16 -7.50 2.04
C VAL A 3 5.27 -8.35 2.93
N THR A 4 4.44 -7.72 3.74
CA THR A 4 3.57 -8.44 4.66
C THR A 4 2.25 -8.81 4.00
N THR A 5 1.54 -9.78 4.57
CA THR A 5 0.19 -10.15 4.15
C THR A 5 -0.79 -8.97 4.21
N TRP A 6 -0.60 -8.03 5.15
CA TRP A 6 -1.44 -6.84 5.26
C TRP A 6 -1.27 -5.88 4.08
N ALA A 7 -0.01 -5.63 3.65
CA ALA A 7 0.26 -4.82 2.47
C ALA A 7 -0.28 -5.48 1.20
N GLU A 8 -0.03 -6.77 1.04
CA GLU A 8 -0.47 -7.54 -0.12
C GLU A 8 -1.99 -7.57 -0.25
N TYR A 9 -2.70 -7.94 0.81
CA TYR A 9 -4.17 -7.95 0.81
C TYR A 9 -4.76 -6.54 0.71
N GLY A 10 -4.12 -5.55 1.32
CA GLY A 10 -4.50 -4.15 1.18
C GLY A 10 -4.49 -3.68 -0.27
N LEU A 11 -3.46 -4.03 -1.01
CA LEU A 11 -3.36 -3.73 -2.44
C LEU A 11 -4.39 -4.50 -3.27
N ILE A 12 -4.60 -5.79 -3.02
CA ILE A 12 -5.61 -6.59 -3.73
C ILE A 12 -7.00 -5.99 -3.53
N VAL A 13 -7.39 -5.71 -2.28
CA VAL A 13 -8.68 -5.11 -1.94
C VAL A 13 -8.86 -3.74 -2.60
N SER A 14 -7.85 -2.88 -2.51
CA SER A 14 -7.89 -1.54 -3.08
C SER A 14 -7.93 -1.55 -4.62
N LEU A 15 -7.18 -2.45 -5.24
CA LEU A 15 -7.20 -2.64 -6.70
C LEU A 15 -8.57 -3.13 -7.18
N HIS A 16 -9.20 -4.08 -6.46
CA HIS A 16 -10.54 -4.53 -6.79
C HIS A 16 -11.54 -3.37 -6.77
N LEU A 17 -11.52 -2.55 -5.73
CA LEU A 17 -12.37 -1.37 -5.63
C LEU A 17 -12.05 -0.33 -6.72
N ALA A 18 -10.77 -0.18 -7.10
CA ALA A 18 -10.37 0.71 -8.20
C ALA A 18 -10.93 0.28 -9.55
N LYS A 19 -10.89 -1.02 -9.85
CA LYS A 19 -11.49 -1.59 -11.08
C LYS A 19 -13.02 -1.42 -11.13
N ARG A 20 -13.65 -1.26 -9.99
CA ARG A 20 -15.10 -1.02 -9.86
C ARG A 20 -15.46 0.44 -9.62
N ALA A 21 -14.54 1.36 -9.78
CA ALA A 21 -14.82 2.79 -9.60
C ALA A 21 -16.04 3.24 -10.42
N GLY A 22 -16.99 3.90 -9.78
CA GLY A 22 -18.23 4.34 -10.40
C GLY A 22 -19.34 3.28 -10.51
N GLN A 23 -19.11 2.03 -10.09
CA GLN A 23 -20.12 0.95 -10.14
C GLN A 23 -20.91 0.77 -8.83
N GLY A 24 -20.69 1.65 -7.86
CA GLY A 24 -21.33 1.58 -6.55
C GLY A 24 -20.55 0.74 -5.52
N PRO A 25 -21.04 0.72 -4.27
CA PRO A 25 -20.36 0.02 -3.18
C PRO A 25 -20.43 -1.50 -3.34
N MET A 26 -19.44 -2.19 -2.76
CA MET A 26 -19.34 -3.64 -2.75
C MET A 26 -19.25 -4.16 -1.32
N ALA A 27 -20.00 -5.21 -1.01
CA ALA A 27 -19.96 -5.83 0.31
C ALA A 27 -18.60 -6.51 0.58
N ALA A 28 -18.10 -6.40 1.82
CA ALA A 28 -16.83 -7.02 2.21
C ALA A 28 -16.80 -8.53 1.95
N ARG A 29 -17.92 -9.21 2.19
CA ARG A 29 -18.05 -10.66 1.95
C ARG A 29 -17.91 -11.00 0.48
N GLU A 30 -18.59 -10.25 -0.40
CA GLU A 30 -18.52 -10.45 -1.85
C GLU A 30 -17.09 -10.22 -2.36
N LEU A 31 -16.42 -9.18 -1.88
CA LEU A 31 -15.04 -8.89 -2.22
C LEU A 31 -14.09 -10.02 -1.79
N ALA A 32 -14.26 -10.51 -0.56
CA ALA A 32 -13.48 -11.63 -0.05
C ALA A 32 -13.66 -12.91 -0.88
N GLU A 33 -14.89 -13.20 -1.28
CA GLU A 33 -15.22 -14.36 -2.12
C GLU A 33 -14.60 -14.23 -3.52
N GLN A 34 -14.68 -13.05 -4.15
CA GLN A 34 -14.16 -12.83 -5.51
C GLN A 34 -12.62 -12.85 -5.56
N GLU A 35 -11.96 -12.35 -4.53
CA GLU A 35 -10.49 -12.32 -4.45
C GLU A 35 -9.91 -13.56 -3.73
N HIS A 36 -10.74 -14.48 -3.30
CA HIS A 36 -10.33 -15.68 -2.53
C HIS A 36 -9.52 -15.36 -1.27
N LEU A 37 -9.89 -14.26 -0.61
CA LEU A 37 -9.26 -13.81 0.62
C LEU A 37 -10.09 -14.21 1.86
N PRO A 38 -9.44 -14.43 3.03
CA PRO A 38 -10.18 -14.65 4.28
C PRO A 38 -11.03 -13.43 4.63
N HIS A 39 -12.32 -13.65 4.91
CA HIS A 39 -13.30 -12.58 5.17
C HIS A 39 -12.86 -11.64 6.32
N ASP A 40 -12.39 -12.21 7.43
CA ASP A 40 -11.97 -11.44 8.60
C ASP A 40 -10.79 -10.48 8.26
N TYR A 41 -9.86 -10.91 7.42
CA TYR A 41 -8.78 -10.05 6.93
C TYR A 41 -9.31 -8.92 6.06
N VAL A 42 -10.24 -9.21 5.15
CA VAL A 42 -10.84 -8.18 4.27
C VAL A 42 -11.57 -7.13 5.10
N GLU A 43 -12.34 -7.52 6.10
CA GLU A 43 -13.01 -6.56 7.00
C GLU A 43 -12.02 -5.68 7.75
N GLN A 44 -10.96 -6.26 8.30
CA GLN A 44 -9.93 -5.50 9.01
C GLN A 44 -9.17 -4.53 8.10
N ILE A 45 -8.87 -4.96 6.87
CA ILE A 45 -8.22 -4.12 5.87
C ILE A 45 -9.15 -2.95 5.48
N LEU A 46 -10.40 -3.21 5.16
CA LEU A 46 -11.39 -2.17 4.84
C LEU A 46 -11.55 -1.17 5.98
N LEU A 47 -11.53 -1.63 7.23
CA LEU A 47 -11.55 -0.76 8.39
C LEU A 47 -10.31 0.17 8.46
N ARG A 48 -9.12 -0.36 8.19
CA ARG A 48 -7.87 0.41 8.18
C ARG A 48 -7.86 1.41 7.03
N LEU A 49 -8.21 0.99 5.83
CA LEU A 49 -8.32 1.85 4.65
C LEU A 49 -9.34 2.97 4.87
N ARG A 50 -10.48 2.68 5.54
CA ARG A 50 -11.49 3.68 5.89
C ARG A 50 -10.96 4.70 6.90
N ARG A 51 -10.25 4.26 7.94
CA ARG A 51 -9.61 5.17 8.92
C ARG A 51 -8.60 6.10 8.28
N ALA A 52 -7.90 5.63 7.25
CA ALA A 52 -6.95 6.42 6.47
C ALA A 52 -7.63 7.32 5.42
N GLY A 53 -8.95 7.27 5.27
CA GLY A 53 -9.69 8.07 4.28
C GLY A 53 -9.51 7.62 2.83
N LEU A 54 -9.11 6.38 2.59
CA LEU A 54 -8.96 5.79 1.25
C LEU A 54 -10.24 5.11 0.78
N VAL A 55 -11.07 4.65 1.71
CA VAL A 55 -12.31 3.92 1.46
C VAL A 55 -13.43 4.52 2.30
N GLU A 56 -14.63 4.54 1.75
CA GLU A 56 -15.87 4.91 2.43
C GLU A 56 -16.83 3.72 2.49
N SER A 57 -17.69 3.71 3.51
CA SER A 57 -18.74 2.70 3.68
C SER A 57 -20.13 3.32 3.47
N VAL A 58 -20.98 2.56 2.78
CA VAL A 58 -22.41 2.89 2.58
C VAL A 58 -23.26 1.86 3.32
N ARG A 59 -24.19 2.34 4.16
CA ARG A 59 -25.13 1.48 4.89
C ARG A 59 -26.31 1.06 4.02
N GLY A 60 -26.91 -0.08 4.34
CA GLY A 60 -28.15 -0.58 3.74
C GLY A 60 -27.98 -1.90 3.02
N ALA A 61 -29.09 -2.43 2.47
CA ALA A 61 -29.12 -3.73 1.77
C ALA A 61 -28.24 -3.74 0.50
N ARG A 62 -28.01 -2.59 -0.13
CA ARG A 62 -27.12 -2.39 -1.25
C ARG A 62 -25.85 -1.62 -0.86
N GLY A 63 -25.53 -1.64 0.42
CA GLY A 63 -24.35 -0.99 0.98
C GLY A 63 -23.08 -1.81 0.75
N GLY A 64 -22.00 -1.30 1.27
CA GLY A 64 -20.68 -1.89 1.17
C GLY A 64 -19.60 -0.82 1.19
N TYR A 65 -18.53 -1.04 0.46
CA TYR A 65 -17.37 -0.16 0.43
C TYR A 65 -17.04 0.28 -1.00
N HIS A 66 -16.55 1.49 -1.13
CA HIS A 66 -15.99 2.03 -2.37
C HIS A 66 -14.80 2.94 -2.05
N LEU A 67 -13.98 3.28 -3.04
CA LEU A 67 -12.90 4.24 -2.86
C LEU A 67 -13.47 5.62 -2.52
N ALA A 68 -12.87 6.30 -1.54
CA ALA A 68 -13.24 7.65 -1.12
C ALA A 68 -12.72 8.73 -2.07
N ARG A 69 -11.73 8.39 -2.91
CA ARG A 69 -11.07 9.29 -3.86
C ARG A 69 -10.90 8.60 -5.21
N ASP A 70 -10.61 9.40 -6.23
CA ASP A 70 -10.25 8.88 -7.56
C ASP A 70 -9.04 7.92 -7.43
N PRO A 71 -9.07 6.73 -8.10
CA PRO A 71 -7.94 5.81 -8.11
C PRO A 71 -6.60 6.44 -8.51
N GLN A 72 -6.63 7.47 -9.36
CA GLN A 72 -5.44 8.24 -9.74
C GLN A 72 -4.82 9.01 -8.57
N ALA A 73 -5.63 9.37 -7.57
CA ALA A 73 -5.22 10.16 -6.41
C ALA A 73 -4.84 9.30 -5.18
N ILE A 74 -4.78 7.98 -5.35
CA ILE A 74 -4.37 7.04 -4.31
C ILE A 74 -3.14 6.29 -4.80
N SER A 75 -2.01 6.45 -4.12
CA SER A 75 -0.77 5.74 -4.46
C SER A 75 -0.70 4.36 -3.80
N VAL A 76 0.16 3.50 -4.35
CA VAL A 76 0.52 2.22 -3.72
C VAL A 76 1.06 2.45 -2.31
N LYS A 77 1.83 3.52 -2.10
CA LYS A 77 2.34 3.90 -0.78
C LYS A 77 1.20 4.16 0.20
N ASP A 78 0.19 4.97 -0.18
CA ASP A 78 -0.95 5.28 0.68
C ASP A 78 -1.66 4.00 1.17
N VAL A 79 -1.84 3.04 0.29
CA VAL A 79 -2.48 1.76 0.63
C VAL A 79 -1.64 0.94 1.61
N ILE A 80 -0.34 0.85 1.38
CA ILE A 80 0.56 0.10 2.26
C ILE A 80 0.60 0.75 3.64
N GLU A 81 0.78 2.07 3.72
CA GLU A 81 0.80 2.80 5.00
C GLU A 81 -0.53 2.69 5.76
N ALA A 82 -1.66 2.71 5.06
CA ALA A 82 -2.97 2.49 5.67
C ALA A 82 -3.12 1.06 6.21
N SER A 83 -2.54 0.08 5.53
CA SER A 83 -2.66 -1.34 5.90
C SER A 83 -1.73 -1.75 7.04
N GLU A 84 -0.51 -1.20 7.09
CA GLU A 84 0.57 -1.61 8.00
C GLU A 84 1.08 -0.52 8.94
N HIS A 85 0.74 0.73 8.70
CA HIS A 85 1.29 1.93 9.33
C HIS A 85 2.72 2.30 8.94
N VAL A 86 3.48 1.41 8.30
CA VAL A 86 4.87 1.67 7.88
C VAL A 86 5.16 0.97 6.57
N THR A 87 5.74 1.68 5.62
CA THR A 87 6.15 1.11 4.31
C THR A 87 7.49 0.41 4.40
N PHE A 88 8.42 1.04 5.10
CA PHE A 88 9.79 0.58 5.27
C PHE A 88 10.39 1.23 6.53
N GLU A 89 10.97 0.43 7.37
CA GLU A 89 11.51 0.87 8.66
C GLU A 89 13.00 0.57 8.74
N VAL A 90 13.76 1.59 9.11
CA VAL A 90 15.21 1.46 9.31
C VAL A 90 15.49 1.37 10.80
N ASN A 91 16.03 0.23 11.23
CA ASN A 91 16.33 -0.02 12.65
C ASN A 91 17.31 0.99 13.28
N CYS A 92 18.11 1.67 12.45
CA CYS A 92 19.09 2.64 12.97
C CYS A 92 18.47 3.77 13.82
N ASP A 93 17.23 4.15 13.53
CA ASP A 93 16.54 5.24 14.23
C ASP A 93 15.71 4.74 15.43
N LEU A 94 15.16 3.53 15.34
CA LEU A 94 14.25 2.96 16.33
C LEU A 94 14.92 2.00 17.32
N HIS A 95 15.81 1.18 16.80
CA HIS A 95 16.51 0.15 17.58
C HIS A 95 17.99 0.12 17.20
N PRO A 96 18.77 1.17 17.59
CA PRO A 96 20.19 1.22 17.28
C PRO A 96 20.92 0.02 17.88
N VAL A 97 21.83 -0.56 17.11
CA VAL A 97 22.64 -1.72 17.54
C VAL A 97 23.50 -1.36 18.77
N ASP A 98 23.99 -0.14 18.79
CA ASP A 98 24.77 0.41 19.90
C ASP A 98 24.57 1.93 19.99
N PRO A 99 24.20 2.49 21.16
CA PRO A 99 23.93 3.91 21.32
C PRO A 99 25.09 4.84 20.98
N GLN A 100 26.33 4.43 21.23
CA GLN A 100 27.51 5.25 20.93
C GLN A 100 27.86 5.18 19.43
N ARG A 101 27.90 3.98 18.88
CA ARG A 101 28.15 3.75 17.45
C ARG A 101 27.09 4.37 16.54
N CYS A 102 25.83 4.36 16.98
CA CYS A 102 24.68 4.81 16.22
C CYS A 102 24.24 6.24 16.60
N SER A 103 25.00 6.97 17.39
CA SER A 103 24.69 8.35 17.75
C SER A 103 24.59 9.24 16.50
N PRO A 104 23.82 10.35 16.55
CA PRO A 104 23.72 11.30 15.42
C PRO A 104 25.08 11.86 15.01
N ASP A 105 25.99 12.05 15.96
CA ASP A 105 27.32 12.63 15.77
C ASP A 105 28.36 11.60 15.30
N ALA A 106 28.03 10.31 15.39
CA ALA A 106 28.95 9.25 14.95
C ALA A 106 28.96 9.11 13.43
N SER A 107 30.17 9.07 12.87
CA SER A 107 30.35 8.75 11.45
C SER A 107 29.98 7.29 11.16
N CYS A 108 29.00 7.06 10.30
CA CYS A 108 28.54 5.74 9.91
C CYS A 108 28.26 5.66 8.41
N SER A 109 29.07 4.91 7.67
CA SER A 109 28.90 4.74 6.22
C SER A 109 27.74 3.83 5.83
N ILE A 110 27.14 3.09 6.79
CA ILE A 110 25.99 2.20 6.53
C ILE A 110 24.69 2.99 6.57
N ARG A 111 24.55 3.97 7.44
CA ARG A 111 23.33 4.79 7.59
C ARG A 111 22.86 5.44 6.29
N PRO A 112 23.73 6.05 5.46
CA PRO A 112 23.32 6.59 4.17
C PRO A 112 22.73 5.55 3.22
N VAL A 113 23.24 4.32 3.23
CA VAL A 113 22.73 3.23 2.39
C VAL A 113 21.25 2.92 2.71
N TRP A 114 20.92 2.81 4.01
CA TRP A 114 19.54 2.56 4.43
C TRP A 114 18.62 3.73 4.12
N ARG A 115 19.09 4.97 4.33
CA ARG A 115 18.30 6.17 4.00
C ARG A 115 18.06 6.31 2.50
N MET A 116 19.05 6.01 1.66
CA MET A 116 18.86 5.99 0.22
C MET A 116 17.89 4.90 -0.22
N LEU A 117 17.94 3.72 0.39
CA LEU A 117 17.01 2.63 0.09
C LEU A 117 15.58 3.01 0.47
N GLU A 118 15.38 3.54 1.68
CA GLU A 118 14.08 4.03 2.15
C GLU A 118 13.50 5.10 1.20
N GLN A 119 14.32 6.05 0.82
CA GLN A 119 13.93 7.10 -0.12
C GLN A 119 13.49 6.51 -1.46
N ARG A 120 14.27 5.59 -2.03
CA ARG A 120 13.95 4.95 -3.32
C ARG A 120 12.68 4.13 -3.28
N ILE A 121 12.44 3.39 -2.19
CA ILE A 121 11.20 2.64 -1.99
C ILE A 121 10.02 3.62 -1.91
N ASN A 122 10.13 4.67 -1.12
CA ASN A 122 9.06 5.66 -0.96
C ASN A 122 8.77 6.40 -2.28
N GLU A 123 9.79 6.80 -3.04
CA GLU A 123 9.64 7.43 -4.36
C GLU A 123 8.88 6.50 -5.32
N LEU A 124 9.33 5.25 -5.44
CA LEU A 124 8.68 4.26 -6.31
C LEU A 124 7.22 4.04 -5.94
N LEU A 125 6.94 3.72 -4.68
CA LEU A 125 5.58 3.42 -4.22
C LEU A 125 4.64 4.63 -4.30
N SER A 126 5.16 5.86 -4.16
CA SER A 126 4.39 7.09 -4.33
C SER A 126 4.11 7.43 -5.81
N SER A 127 4.94 6.97 -6.72
CA SER A 127 4.80 7.26 -8.15
C SER A 127 3.78 6.39 -8.87
N ILE A 128 3.33 5.30 -8.25
CA ILE A 128 2.37 4.36 -8.83
C ILE A 128 1.01 4.56 -8.16
N SER A 129 -0.01 4.88 -8.93
CA SER A 129 -1.39 5.04 -8.46
C SER A 129 -2.18 3.71 -8.55
N LEU A 130 -3.32 3.64 -7.86
CA LEU A 130 -4.26 2.52 -8.04
C LEU A 130 -4.82 2.46 -9.47
N ALA A 131 -4.94 3.60 -10.16
CA ALA A 131 -5.34 3.63 -11.56
C ALA A 131 -4.29 2.95 -12.45
N ASP A 132 -3.00 3.17 -12.20
CA ASP A 132 -1.91 2.52 -12.93
C ASP A 132 -1.95 0.99 -12.76
N LEU A 133 -2.29 0.51 -11.57
CA LEU A 133 -2.44 -0.93 -11.29
C LEU A 133 -3.62 -1.58 -12.01
N THR A 134 -4.55 -0.82 -12.57
CA THR A 134 -5.63 -1.38 -13.40
C THR A 134 -5.18 -1.78 -14.80
N HIS A 135 -4.02 -1.32 -15.24
CA HIS A 135 -3.37 -1.74 -16.49
C HIS A 135 -2.82 -3.16 -16.39
N ASP A 136 -2.47 -3.74 -17.52
CA ASP A 136 -1.82 -5.05 -17.53
C ASP A 136 -0.35 -4.96 -17.06
N GLU A 137 0.24 -6.10 -16.75
CA GLU A 137 1.60 -6.17 -16.20
C GLU A 137 2.68 -5.54 -17.12
N PRO A 138 2.68 -5.75 -18.45
CA PRO A 138 3.63 -5.09 -19.34
C PRO A 138 3.50 -3.56 -19.36
N GLU A 139 2.29 -3.04 -19.34
CA GLU A 139 2.05 -1.59 -19.30
C GLU A 139 2.53 -0.99 -17.98
N LEU A 140 2.31 -1.69 -16.86
CA LEU A 140 2.76 -1.23 -15.55
C LEU A 140 4.29 -1.11 -15.47
N TYR A 141 5.03 -2.03 -16.06
CA TYR A 141 6.50 -1.92 -16.13
C TYR A 141 6.96 -0.67 -16.89
N GLN A 142 6.23 -0.25 -17.91
CA GLN A 142 6.53 0.99 -18.64
C GLN A 142 6.21 2.22 -17.80
N ILE A 143 5.05 2.25 -17.13
CA ILE A 143 4.60 3.36 -16.26
C ILE A 143 5.57 3.53 -15.08
N ALA A 144 5.95 2.46 -14.42
CA ALA A 144 6.86 2.49 -13.28
C ALA A 144 8.32 2.83 -13.65
N GLY A 145 8.62 3.01 -14.94
CA GLY A 145 9.99 3.27 -15.41
C GLY A 145 10.95 2.12 -15.15
N VAL A 146 10.43 0.96 -14.77
CA VAL A 146 11.18 -0.27 -14.70
C VAL A 146 11.31 -0.75 -16.14
N LEU A 147 12.33 -0.27 -16.83
CA LEU A 147 12.69 -0.80 -18.12
C LEU A 147 12.70 -2.32 -18.01
N ALA A 148 11.97 -2.96 -18.94
CA ALA A 148 12.21 -4.35 -19.25
C ALA A 148 13.72 -4.46 -19.45
N GLY A 149 14.41 -4.84 -18.39
CA GLY A 149 15.86 -4.92 -18.38
C GLY A 149 16.29 -5.95 -19.39
N ASN A 150 17.32 -5.65 -20.06
CA ASN A 150 18.10 -6.54 -20.91
C ASN A 150 18.20 -7.97 -20.37
#